data_0cffaa1ef25f72516776a2e7a40bb75a
#
_entry.id   0cffaa1ef25f72516776a2e7a40bb75a
#
_cell.length_a   1.000
_cell.length_b   1.000
_cell.length_c   1.000
_cell.angle_alpha   90.00
_cell.angle_beta   90.00
_cell.angle_gamma   90.00
#
_symmetry.space_group_name_H-M   'P 1'
#
loop_
_entity.id
_entity.type
_entity.pdbx_description
1 polymer ?
#
loop_
_entity_poly.entity_id
_entity_poly.type
_entity_poly.pdbx_seq_one_letter_code
_entity_poly.pdbx_strand_id
1 'polypeptide(L)'
;MLLSALVFYLKYEAPVEEQNFPMVSEMLRAGKPKEDDEDYESPLDILFKRLEHKNPNHIAVKYYKDYHSGAGRTLKSIQVTLSSKLEKFNLDEIAGITTVDEMELDKLGTEKIALFAIISDNSTDLNFLISILYTQIFQ
;
A
#
# COMPACT_ATOMS: atom_id res chain seq x y z
N MET A 1 -4.06 -9.31 4.76
CA MET A 1 -4.41 -9.94 3.47
C MET A 1 -4.66 -8.93 2.38
N LEU A 2 -5.66 -8.02 2.45
CA LEU A 2 -5.90 -7.05 1.35
C LEU A 2 -4.68 -6.17 1.05
N LEU A 3 -4.08 -5.52 2.05
CA LEU A 3 -2.88 -4.70 1.85
C LEU A 3 -1.74 -5.49 1.19
N SER A 4 -1.51 -6.72 1.64
CA SER A 4 -0.48 -7.59 1.04
C SER A 4 -0.78 -7.91 -0.43
N ALA A 5 -2.06 -8.14 -0.78
CA ALA A 5 -2.46 -8.35 -2.17
C ALA A 5 -2.12 -7.14 -3.05
N LEU A 6 -2.44 -5.92 -2.59
CA LEU A 6 -2.17 -4.68 -3.31
C LEU A 6 -0.67 -4.43 -3.46
N VAL A 7 0.09 -4.56 -2.36
CA VAL A 7 1.55 -4.36 -2.37
C VAL A 7 2.24 -5.36 -3.30
N PHE A 8 1.87 -6.65 -3.25
CA PHE A 8 2.47 -7.64 -4.15
C PHE A 8 2.04 -7.44 -5.61
N TYR A 9 0.80 -6.96 -5.85
CA TYR A 9 0.40 -6.57 -7.20
C TYR A 9 1.30 -5.45 -7.74
N LEU A 10 1.46 -4.36 -7.00
CA LEU A 10 2.29 -3.24 -7.41
C LEU A 10 3.75 -3.65 -7.59
N LYS A 11 4.29 -4.45 -6.67
CA LYS A 11 5.70 -4.88 -6.73
C LYS A 11 6.03 -5.73 -7.96
N TYR A 12 5.11 -6.57 -8.42
CA TYR A 12 5.43 -7.56 -9.46
C TYR A 12 4.80 -7.26 -10.83
N GLU A 13 3.72 -6.49 -10.89
CA GLU A 13 2.96 -6.26 -12.12
C GLU A 13 2.93 -4.79 -12.54
N ALA A 14 3.18 -3.84 -11.62
CA ALA A 14 3.16 -2.42 -11.91
C ALA A 14 4.55 -1.86 -12.23
N PRO A 15 4.67 -0.79 -13.03
CA PRO A 15 5.91 -0.06 -13.24
C PRO A 15 6.41 0.56 -11.93
N VAL A 16 7.73 0.81 -11.86
CA VAL A 16 8.39 1.28 -10.62
C VAL A 16 7.78 2.59 -10.10
N GLU A 17 7.36 3.47 -10.99
CA GLU A 17 6.75 4.76 -10.68
C GLU A 17 5.42 4.63 -9.92
N GLU A 18 4.73 3.49 -10.07
CA GLU A 18 3.48 3.17 -9.39
C GLU A 18 3.68 2.37 -8.10
N GLN A 19 4.90 1.94 -7.78
CA GLN A 19 5.20 1.13 -6.60
C GLN A 19 5.31 1.99 -5.33
N ASN A 20 4.24 2.69 -4.97
CA ASN A 20 4.19 3.63 -3.86
C ASN A 20 2.87 3.55 -3.06
N PHE A 21 2.83 4.15 -1.87
CA PHE A 21 1.63 4.14 -1.02
C PHE A 21 0.45 4.94 -1.57
N PRO A 22 0.62 6.09 -2.24
CA PRO A 22 -0.48 6.77 -2.93
C PRO A 22 -1.21 5.83 -3.91
N MET A 23 -0.51 5.02 -4.69
CA MET A 23 -1.12 4.06 -5.60
C MET A 23 -1.89 2.96 -4.85
N VAL A 24 -1.39 2.48 -3.71
CA VAL A 24 -2.16 1.56 -2.85
C VAL A 24 -3.50 2.17 -2.43
N SER A 25 -3.50 3.46 -2.07
CA SER A 25 -4.73 4.18 -1.70
C SER A 25 -5.70 4.33 -2.87
N GLU A 26 -5.20 4.60 -4.07
CA GLU A 26 -6.03 4.64 -5.29
C GLU A 26 -6.65 3.26 -5.60
N MET A 27 -5.89 2.19 -5.51
CA MET A 27 -6.41 0.84 -5.68
C MET A 27 -7.49 0.51 -4.66
N LEU A 28 -7.34 0.92 -3.39
CA LEU A 28 -8.37 0.76 -2.36
C LEU A 28 -9.65 1.52 -2.71
N ARG A 29 -9.54 2.74 -3.24
CA ARG A 29 -10.70 3.53 -3.68
C ARG A 29 -11.42 2.84 -4.84
N ALA A 30 -10.65 2.29 -5.79
CA ALA A 30 -11.19 1.54 -6.93
C ALA A 30 -11.89 0.24 -6.51
N GLY A 31 -11.52 -0.33 -5.36
CA GLY A 31 -12.08 -1.57 -4.83
C GLY A 31 -13.32 -1.41 -3.95
N LYS A 32 -13.91 -0.20 -3.82
CA LYS A 32 -15.07 0.02 -2.95
C LYS A 32 -16.29 -0.77 -3.45
N PRO A 33 -16.87 -1.65 -2.60
CA PRO A 33 -18.09 -2.38 -2.95
C PRO A 33 -19.29 -1.42 -3.02
N LYS A 34 -20.24 -1.69 -3.91
CA LYS A 34 -21.56 -1.04 -3.88
C LYS A 34 -22.44 -1.75 -2.86
N GLU A 35 -23.20 -0.98 -2.07
CA GLU A 35 -24.05 -1.53 -1.00
C GLU A 35 -25.29 -2.25 -1.53
N ASP A 36 -25.79 -1.84 -2.68
CA ASP A 36 -27.08 -2.27 -3.22
C ASP A 36 -26.98 -3.30 -4.35
N ASP A 37 -25.78 -3.83 -4.65
CA ASP A 37 -25.53 -4.72 -5.76
C ASP A 37 -24.52 -5.79 -5.37
N GLU A 38 -25.01 -6.98 -5.00
CA GLU A 38 -24.17 -8.12 -4.60
C GLU A 38 -23.35 -8.68 -5.77
N ASP A 39 -23.79 -8.46 -7.00
CA ASP A 39 -23.11 -8.89 -8.22
C ASP A 39 -22.12 -7.84 -8.76
N TYR A 40 -21.97 -6.71 -8.06
CA TYR A 40 -21.07 -5.65 -8.51
C TYR A 40 -19.61 -6.06 -8.43
N GLU A 41 -18.97 -6.08 -9.58
CA GLU A 41 -17.52 -6.24 -9.68
C GLU A 41 -16.84 -4.86 -9.72
N SER A 42 -16.04 -4.59 -8.71
CA SER A 42 -15.24 -3.37 -8.68
C SER A 42 -14.10 -3.40 -9.73
N PRO A 43 -13.57 -2.24 -10.17
CA PRO A 43 -12.38 -2.21 -11.03
C PRO A 43 -11.21 -3.01 -10.46
N LEU A 44 -11.09 -3.08 -9.13
CA LEU A 44 -10.07 -3.87 -8.45
C LEU A 44 -10.31 -5.39 -8.66
N ASP A 45 -11.57 -5.84 -8.57
CA ASP A 45 -11.93 -7.25 -8.82
C ASP A 45 -11.56 -7.66 -10.25
N ILE A 46 -11.87 -6.80 -11.21
CA ILE A 46 -11.55 -7.03 -12.63
C ILE A 46 -10.03 -7.11 -12.82
N LEU A 47 -9.26 -6.26 -12.15
CA LEU A 47 -7.80 -6.25 -12.20
C LEU A 47 -7.23 -7.57 -11.71
N PHE A 48 -7.66 -8.06 -10.54
CA PHE A 48 -7.19 -9.32 -9.97
C PHE A 48 -7.66 -10.54 -10.74
N LYS A 49 -8.85 -10.51 -11.33
CA LYS A 49 -9.31 -11.57 -12.25
C LYS A 49 -8.42 -11.68 -13.49
N ARG A 50 -8.03 -10.56 -14.08
CA ARG A 50 -7.09 -10.55 -15.21
C ARG A 50 -5.73 -11.14 -14.81
N LEU A 51 -5.22 -10.78 -13.64
CA LEU A 51 -3.97 -11.35 -13.13
C LEU A 51 -4.10 -12.85 -12.87
N GLU A 52 -5.23 -13.30 -12.33
CA GLU A 52 -5.52 -14.73 -12.11
C GLU A 52 -5.51 -15.51 -13.40
N HIS A 53 -6.13 -14.98 -14.47
CA HIS A 53 -6.10 -15.62 -15.80
C HIS A 53 -4.68 -15.72 -16.37
N LYS A 54 -3.82 -14.70 -16.13
CA LYS A 54 -2.43 -14.68 -16.58
C LYS A 54 -1.55 -15.62 -15.74
N ASN A 55 -1.72 -15.60 -14.42
CA ASN A 55 -0.94 -16.38 -13.47
C ASN A 55 -1.78 -16.77 -12.23
N PRO A 56 -2.46 -17.93 -12.26
CA PRO A 56 -3.32 -18.39 -11.15
C PRO A 56 -2.57 -18.58 -9.82
N ASN A 57 -1.26 -18.81 -9.87
CA ASN A 57 -0.42 -19.05 -8.69
C ASN A 57 0.25 -17.77 -8.15
N HIS A 58 -0.03 -16.62 -8.75
CA HIS A 58 0.54 -15.36 -8.31
C HIS A 58 0.21 -15.07 -6.85
N ILE A 59 1.22 -14.64 -6.07
CA ILE A 59 1.07 -14.41 -4.63
C ILE A 59 -0.02 -13.36 -4.32
N ALA A 60 -0.11 -12.30 -5.11
CA ALA A 60 -1.13 -11.26 -4.95
C ALA A 60 -2.54 -11.82 -5.14
N VAL A 61 -2.75 -12.74 -6.10
CA VAL A 61 -4.02 -13.41 -6.34
C VAL A 61 -4.43 -14.26 -5.15
N LYS A 62 -3.50 -15.00 -4.54
CA LYS A 62 -3.77 -15.82 -3.35
C LYS A 62 -4.27 -14.96 -2.19
N TYR A 63 -3.55 -13.87 -1.87
CA TYR A 63 -3.96 -12.94 -0.81
C TYR A 63 -5.29 -12.23 -1.11
N TYR A 64 -5.57 -11.95 -2.38
CA TYR A 64 -6.84 -11.34 -2.78
C TYR A 64 -8.02 -12.31 -2.61
N LYS A 65 -7.85 -13.59 -3.00
CA LYS A 65 -8.84 -14.65 -2.76
C LYS A 65 -9.12 -14.85 -1.28
N ASP A 66 -8.08 -14.90 -0.46
CA ASP A 66 -8.22 -15.02 0.99
C ASP A 66 -9.02 -13.84 1.58
N TYR A 67 -8.78 -12.63 1.08
CA TYR A 67 -9.58 -11.47 1.44
C TYR A 67 -11.05 -11.65 1.03
N HIS A 68 -11.33 -12.06 -0.22
CA HIS A 68 -12.69 -12.24 -0.75
C HIS A 68 -13.45 -13.43 -0.14
N SER A 69 -12.79 -14.34 0.57
CA SER A 69 -13.46 -15.45 1.27
C SER A 69 -14.32 -15.00 2.46
N GLY A 70 -14.20 -13.74 2.89
CA GLY A 70 -14.99 -13.15 3.97
C GLY A 70 -16.39 -12.70 3.53
N ALA A 71 -17.30 -12.56 4.50
CA ALA A 71 -18.63 -12.00 4.24
C ALA A 71 -18.56 -10.52 3.81
N GLY A 72 -19.45 -10.06 2.94
CA GLY A 72 -19.42 -8.70 2.36
C GLY A 72 -19.30 -7.57 3.39
N ARG A 73 -20.01 -7.66 4.54
CA ARG A 73 -19.88 -6.67 5.63
C ARG A 73 -18.48 -6.63 6.23
N THR A 74 -17.82 -7.80 6.32
CA THR A 74 -16.45 -7.91 6.81
C THR A 74 -15.48 -7.28 5.82
N LEU A 75 -15.66 -7.50 4.52
CA LEU A 75 -14.84 -6.91 3.46
C LEU A 75 -14.89 -5.38 3.52
N LYS A 76 -16.10 -4.81 3.67
CA LYS A 76 -16.27 -3.37 3.83
C LYS A 76 -15.56 -2.83 5.08
N SER A 77 -15.70 -3.50 6.22
CA SER A 77 -15.02 -3.11 7.46
C SER A 77 -13.50 -3.14 7.32
N ILE A 78 -12.94 -4.15 6.64
CA ILE A 78 -11.51 -4.25 6.36
C ILE A 78 -11.07 -3.07 5.48
N GLN A 79 -11.81 -2.73 4.44
CA GLN A 79 -11.47 -1.62 3.54
C GLN A 79 -11.50 -0.27 4.27
N VAL A 80 -12.54 0.00 5.08
CA VAL A 80 -12.65 1.23 5.87
C VAL A 80 -11.48 1.35 6.84
N THR A 81 -11.17 0.27 7.55
CA THR A 81 -10.06 0.24 8.50
C THR A 81 -8.72 0.48 7.81
N LEU A 82 -8.49 -0.16 6.67
CA LEU A 82 -7.25 0.00 5.91
C LEU A 82 -7.13 1.41 5.32
N SER A 83 -8.21 1.96 4.76
CA SER A 83 -8.25 3.33 4.27
C SER A 83 -7.93 4.35 5.37
N SER A 84 -8.50 4.18 6.57
CA SER A 84 -8.21 5.04 7.72
C SER A 84 -6.73 4.97 8.16
N LYS A 85 -6.13 3.76 8.15
CA LYS A 85 -4.71 3.60 8.48
C LYS A 85 -3.77 4.22 7.45
N LEU A 86 -4.17 4.25 6.18
CA LEU A 86 -3.39 4.82 5.07
C LEU A 86 -3.72 6.29 4.80
N GLU A 87 -4.68 6.88 5.53
CA GLU A 87 -5.13 8.26 5.33
C GLU A 87 -3.97 9.26 5.34
N LYS A 88 -3.00 9.07 6.25
CA LYS A 88 -1.84 9.96 6.37
C LYS A 88 -0.97 9.97 5.09
N PHE A 89 -0.93 8.88 4.34
CA PHE A 89 -0.20 8.82 3.06
C PHE A 89 -0.92 9.54 1.91
N ASN A 90 -2.16 10.00 2.11
CA ASN A 90 -2.90 10.80 1.14
C ASN A 90 -2.67 12.32 1.31
N LEU A 91 -1.97 12.74 2.36
CA LEU A 91 -1.55 14.15 2.49
C LEU A 91 -0.51 14.45 1.41
N ASP A 92 -0.68 15.55 0.69
CA ASP A 92 0.16 15.88 -0.48
C ASP A 92 1.66 15.89 -0.15
N GLU A 93 2.01 16.40 1.04
CA GLU A 93 3.40 16.44 1.53
C GLU A 93 3.96 15.04 1.77
N ILE A 94 3.18 14.15 2.41
CA ILE A 94 3.58 12.76 2.68
C ILE A 94 3.61 11.94 1.39
N ALA A 95 2.60 12.13 0.54
CA ALA A 95 2.53 11.49 -0.77
C ALA A 95 3.78 11.85 -1.60
N GLY A 96 4.16 13.13 -1.62
CA GLY A 96 5.34 13.61 -2.35
C GLY A 96 6.63 12.89 -1.92
N ILE A 97 6.91 12.84 -0.61
CA ILE A 97 8.16 12.23 -0.08
C ILE A 97 8.15 10.70 -0.09
N THR A 98 6.99 10.05 -0.28
CA THR A 98 6.88 8.58 -0.31
C THR A 98 6.65 8.01 -1.72
N THR A 99 6.61 8.87 -2.73
CA THR A 99 6.42 8.43 -4.12
C THR A 99 7.71 7.98 -4.78
N VAL A 100 8.84 8.60 -4.43
CA VAL A 100 10.15 8.35 -5.02
C VAL A 100 11.16 8.05 -3.91
N ASP A 101 12.06 7.12 -4.16
CA ASP A 101 13.20 6.87 -3.26
C ASP A 101 14.33 7.87 -3.59
N GLU A 102 14.40 8.94 -2.81
CA GLU A 102 15.48 9.94 -2.88
C GLU A 102 16.57 9.70 -1.83
N MET A 103 16.34 8.80 -0.89
CA MET A 103 17.22 8.62 0.27
C MET A 103 18.32 7.59 0.02
N GLU A 104 18.13 6.66 -0.92
CA GLU A 104 19.09 5.62 -1.27
C GLU A 104 19.68 4.94 -0.01
N LEU A 105 18.81 4.50 0.91
CA LEU A 105 19.19 3.99 2.23
C LEU A 105 20.10 2.75 2.16
N ASP A 106 20.09 2.03 1.06
CA ASP A 106 20.98 0.90 0.76
C ASP A 106 22.47 1.30 0.73
N LYS A 107 22.76 2.58 0.48
CA LYS A 107 24.13 3.11 0.46
C LYS A 107 24.68 3.44 1.84
N LEU A 108 23.85 3.56 2.87
CA LEU A 108 24.27 3.94 4.23
C LEU A 108 25.31 3.00 4.86
N GLY A 109 25.34 1.73 4.46
CA GLY A 109 26.29 0.74 4.94
C GLY A 109 27.57 0.61 4.12
N THR A 110 27.59 1.17 2.91
CA THR A 110 28.65 0.96 1.91
C THR A 110 29.45 2.23 1.59
N GLU A 111 28.85 3.39 1.78
CA GLU A 111 29.42 4.70 1.50
C GLU A 111 29.60 5.54 2.78
N LYS A 112 30.47 6.56 2.74
CA LYS A 112 30.63 7.50 3.85
C LYS A 112 29.52 8.54 3.84
N ILE A 113 28.36 8.16 4.36
CA ILE A 113 27.16 8.99 4.41
C ILE A 113 26.79 9.25 5.88
N ALA A 114 26.32 10.46 6.19
CA ALA A 114 25.73 10.81 7.48
C ALA A 114 24.28 11.26 7.24
N LEU A 115 23.32 10.57 7.86
CA LEU A 115 21.91 10.89 7.79
C LEU A 115 21.48 11.69 9.03
N PHE A 116 20.91 12.88 8.84
CA PHE A 116 20.38 13.73 9.89
C PHE A 116 18.85 13.76 9.81
N ALA A 117 18.17 13.10 10.73
CA ALA A 117 16.71 13.15 10.83
C ALA A 117 16.30 14.27 11.81
N ILE A 118 15.74 15.36 11.29
CA ILE A 118 15.24 16.48 12.10
C ILE A 118 13.77 16.25 12.39
N ILE A 119 13.41 16.09 13.65
CA ILE A 119 12.08 15.77 14.12
C ILE A 119 11.51 16.97 14.87
N SER A 120 10.23 17.33 14.62
CA SER A 120 9.57 18.38 15.38
C SER A 120 9.22 17.92 16.80
N ASP A 121 9.59 18.69 17.81
CA ASP A 121 9.23 18.43 19.20
C ASP A 121 7.76 18.73 19.49
N ASN A 122 7.12 19.57 18.67
CA ASN A 122 5.76 20.08 18.91
C ASN A 122 4.66 19.26 18.25
N SER A 123 4.98 18.32 17.36
CA SER A 123 4.01 17.50 16.65
C SER A 123 4.46 16.05 16.59
N THR A 124 3.59 15.15 17.04
CA THR A 124 3.80 13.70 17.00
C THR A 124 3.20 13.05 15.74
N ASP A 125 2.53 13.84 14.89
CA ASP A 125 1.73 13.33 13.76
C ASP A 125 2.56 12.57 12.73
N LEU A 126 3.84 12.94 12.57
CA LEU A 126 4.75 12.35 11.61
C LEU A 126 5.76 11.36 12.22
N ASN A 127 5.67 11.07 13.53
CA ASN A 127 6.58 10.13 14.20
C ASN A 127 6.54 8.72 13.61
N PHE A 128 5.42 8.34 12.95
CA PHE A 128 5.31 7.07 12.25
C PHE A 128 6.30 6.96 11.08
N LEU A 129 6.58 8.06 10.35
CA LEU A 129 7.56 8.08 9.26
C LEU A 129 8.98 7.81 9.80
N ILE A 130 9.31 8.41 10.94
CA ILE A 130 10.60 8.16 11.59
C ILE A 130 10.73 6.70 12.01
N SER A 131 9.65 6.10 12.53
CA SER A 131 9.64 4.68 12.88
C SER A 131 9.84 3.78 11.66
N ILE A 132 9.23 4.13 10.52
CA ILE A 132 9.44 3.42 9.25
C ILE A 132 10.90 3.57 8.80
N LEU A 133 11.45 4.79 8.82
CA LEU A 133 12.83 5.07 8.47
C LEU A 133 13.82 4.23 9.28
N TYR A 134 13.68 4.24 10.62
CA TYR A 134 14.52 3.41 11.49
C TYR A 134 14.41 1.91 11.16
N THR A 135 13.20 1.44 10.90
CA THR A 135 12.99 0.03 10.52
C THR A 135 13.72 -0.31 9.23
N GLN A 136 13.69 0.57 8.24
CA GLN A 136 14.38 0.37 6.95
C GLN A 136 15.90 0.40 7.08
N ILE A 137 16.45 1.30 7.91
CA ILE A 137 17.91 1.43 8.10
C ILE A 137 18.51 0.18 8.77
N PHE A 138 17.76 -0.50 9.64
CA PHE A 138 18.26 -1.63 10.43
C PHE A 138 17.77 -3.00 9.95
N GLN A 139 17.19 -3.10 8.77
CA GLN A 139 16.87 -4.36 8.10
C GLN A 139 17.98 -4.81 7.16
#